data_8eab0a71ba120993de296fd782b6dbf0
#
_entry.id   8eab0a71ba120993de296fd782b6dbf0
#
_cell.length_a   1.000
_cell.length_b   1.000
_cell.length_c   1.000
_cell.angle_alpha   90.00
_cell.angle_beta   90.00
_cell.angle_gamma   90.00
#
_symmetry.space_group_name_H-M   'P 1'
#
loop_
_entity.id
_entity.type
_entity.pdbx_description
1 polymer ?
#
loop_
_entity_poly.entity_id
_entity_poly.type
_entity_poly.pdbx_seq_one_letter_code
_entity_poly.pdbx_strand_id
1 'polypeptide(L)'
;VYKRQAQAVLRAHREGVTVMGICGGYQLMGLEIHDPEGVEGEIRQLPGLGLLPVITTMQGEKVTRQVNFHFLENAETCQGYEIHMGETRPVPGVSVVPLNRLEDGGEDGCFVNQKCMGSYIHGILDNQAFIDYLLEPYAEKLECHTVLDYRTYKEEQYDKLAEHVRSHLNLPLLYQIMSGND
;
A
#
# COMPACT_ATOMS: atom_id res chain seq x y z
N VAL A 1 -10.87 15.28 -14.73
CA VAL A 1 -9.86 15.28 -13.63
C VAL A 1 -8.99 14.04 -13.72
N TYR A 2 -9.57 12.85 -13.74
CA TYR A 2 -8.82 11.57 -13.75
C TYR A 2 -7.84 11.42 -14.93
N LYS A 3 -8.23 11.83 -16.16
CA LYS A 3 -7.34 11.76 -17.33
C LYS A 3 -6.07 12.61 -17.15
N ARG A 4 -6.15 13.76 -16.49
CA ARG A 4 -4.98 14.62 -16.23
C ARG A 4 -4.06 14.02 -15.18
N GLN A 5 -4.61 13.39 -14.13
CA GLN A 5 -3.85 12.71 -13.08
C GLN A 5 -3.11 11.50 -13.66
N ALA A 6 -3.78 10.63 -14.42
CA ALA A 6 -3.17 9.50 -15.10
C ALA A 6 -2.00 9.94 -16.01
N GLN A 7 -2.20 10.98 -16.81
CA GLN A 7 -1.15 11.55 -17.67
C GLN A 7 0.04 12.11 -16.88
N ALA A 8 -0.22 12.72 -15.70
CA ALA A 8 0.84 13.23 -14.84
C ALA A 8 1.70 12.10 -14.26
N VAL A 9 1.08 11.01 -13.79
CA VAL A 9 1.78 9.81 -13.29
C VAL A 9 2.62 9.18 -14.40
N LEU A 10 2.04 8.96 -15.59
CA LEU A 10 2.75 8.40 -16.73
C LEU A 10 3.91 9.28 -17.19
N ARG A 11 3.76 10.60 -17.12
CA ARG A 11 4.85 11.53 -17.42
C ARG A 11 5.97 11.43 -16.38
N ALA A 12 5.62 11.48 -15.09
CA ALA A 12 6.59 11.35 -14.01
C ALA A 12 7.39 10.04 -14.13
N HIS A 13 6.72 8.92 -14.43
CA HIS A 13 7.40 7.64 -14.67
C HIS A 13 8.38 7.72 -15.85
N ARG A 14 7.98 8.30 -16.99
CA ARG A 14 8.87 8.48 -18.16
C ARG A 14 10.06 9.39 -17.87
N GLU A 15 9.91 10.33 -16.96
CA GLU A 15 10.97 11.22 -16.46
C GLU A 15 11.87 10.56 -15.41
N GLY A 16 11.66 9.25 -15.12
CA GLY A 16 12.48 8.46 -14.19
C GLY A 16 12.11 8.62 -12.73
N VAL A 17 10.96 9.24 -12.43
CA VAL A 17 10.42 9.28 -11.07
C VAL A 17 9.90 7.90 -10.68
N THR A 18 10.18 7.47 -9.45
CA THR A 18 9.64 6.22 -8.91
C THR A 18 8.12 6.32 -8.76
N VAL A 19 7.41 5.35 -9.33
CA VAL A 19 5.96 5.20 -9.19
C VAL A 19 5.69 3.88 -8.49
N MET A 20 5.06 3.97 -7.33
CA MET A 20 4.63 2.82 -6.55
C MET A 20 3.11 2.87 -6.35
N GLY A 21 2.44 1.75 -6.62
CA GLY A 21 1.01 1.58 -6.37
C GLY A 21 0.77 0.78 -5.09
N ILE A 22 -0.10 1.28 -4.21
CA ILE A 22 -0.55 0.54 -3.02
C ILE A 22 -2.05 0.31 -3.16
N CYS A 23 -2.51 -0.94 -2.95
CA CYS A 23 -3.92 -1.34 -2.99
C CYS A 23 -4.60 -0.92 -4.31
N GLY A 24 -5.60 -0.05 -4.29
CA GLY A 24 -6.23 0.49 -5.51
C GLY A 24 -5.23 1.17 -6.47
N GLY A 25 -4.15 1.75 -5.94
CA GLY A 25 -3.05 2.27 -6.75
C GLY A 25 -2.32 1.18 -7.51
N TYR A 26 -2.09 0.02 -6.90
CA TYR A 26 -1.52 -1.16 -7.55
C TYR A 26 -2.41 -1.66 -8.68
N GLN A 27 -3.72 -1.78 -8.42
CA GLN A 27 -4.71 -2.17 -9.43
C GLN A 27 -4.68 -1.22 -10.64
N LEU A 28 -4.67 0.10 -10.39
CA LEU A 28 -4.63 1.13 -11.44
C LEU A 28 -3.34 1.11 -12.25
N MET A 29 -2.22 0.68 -11.69
CA MET A 29 -0.95 0.55 -12.43
C MET A 29 -0.95 -0.62 -13.41
N GLY A 30 -1.85 -1.58 -13.28
CA GLY A 30 -2.04 -2.70 -14.22
C GLY A 30 -2.49 -2.27 -15.60
N LEU A 31 -2.76 -3.24 -16.47
CA LEU A 31 -3.30 -3.01 -17.81
C LEU A 31 -4.79 -2.74 -17.77
N GLU A 32 -5.53 -3.52 -17.01
CA GLU A 32 -6.99 -3.49 -16.95
C GLU A 32 -7.50 -3.86 -15.55
N ILE A 33 -8.66 -3.31 -15.21
CA ILE A 33 -9.45 -3.69 -14.06
C ILE A 33 -10.80 -4.17 -14.56
N HIS A 34 -11.15 -5.39 -14.21
CA HIS A 34 -12.41 -6.03 -14.56
C HIS A 34 -13.31 -6.10 -13.32
N ASP A 35 -14.56 -5.71 -13.46
CA ASP A 35 -15.59 -5.82 -12.43
C ASP A 35 -16.86 -6.51 -13.02
N PRO A 36 -16.78 -7.82 -13.29
CA PRO A 36 -17.88 -8.52 -13.94
C PRO A 36 -19.17 -8.55 -13.11
N GLU A 37 -19.03 -8.53 -11.79
CA GLU A 37 -20.17 -8.61 -10.86
C GLU A 37 -20.68 -7.23 -10.43
N GLY A 38 -19.94 -6.15 -10.69
CA GLY A 38 -20.30 -4.79 -10.29
C GLY A 38 -20.09 -4.53 -8.80
N VAL A 39 -19.00 -5.05 -8.27
CA VAL A 39 -18.62 -4.91 -6.86
C VAL A 39 -18.37 -3.44 -6.50
N GLU A 40 -17.71 -2.70 -7.40
CA GLU A 40 -17.34 -1.29 -7.21
C GLU A 40 -18.22 -0.33 -8.05
N GLY A 41 -19.21 -0.86 -8.80
CA GLY A 41 -20.14 -0.02 -9.54
C GLY A 41 -20.62 -0.58 -10.87
N GLU A 42 -21.06 0.31 -11.77
CA GLU A 42 -21.68 -0.09 -13.04
C GLU A 42 -20.66 -0.37 -14.16
N ILE A 43 -19.44 0.11 -14.02
CA ILE A 43 -18.41 -0.01 -15.06
C ILE A 43 -17.75 -1.38 -14.94
N ARG A 44 -17.93 -2.23 -15.96
CA ARG A 44 -17.47 -3.62 -15.97
C ARG A 44 -16.01 -3.81 -16.33
N GLN A 45 -15.40 -2.82 -16.97
CA GLN A 45 -13.99 -2.86 -17.36
C GLN A 45 -13.45 -1.44 -17.47
N LEU A 46 -12.25 -1.24 -16.91
CA LEU A 46 -11.52 0.02 -16.98
C LEU A 46 -10.09 -0.24 -17.46
N PRO A 47 -9.55 0.59 -18.34
CA PRO A 47 -8.12 0.56 -18.64
C PRO A 47 -7.34 1.08 -17.43
N GLY A 48 -6.25 0.37 -17.09
CA GLY A 48 -5.25 0.84 -16.14
C GLY A 48 -4.24 1.80 -16.78
N LEU A 49 -3.15 2.05 -16.06
CA LEU A 49 -2.05 2.91 -16.53
C LEU A 49 -1.07 2.16 -17.44
N GLY A 50 -1.11 0.82 -17.46
CA GLY A 50 -0.21 0.00 -18.26
C GLY A 50 1.24 0.02 -17.82
N LEU A 51 1.51 0.31 -16.56
CA LEU A 51 2.85 0.35 -15.97
C LEU A 51 3.33 -1.02 -15.49
N LEU A 52 2.38 -1.86 -15.06
CA LEU A 52 2.64 -3.22 -14.57
C LEU A 52 1.94 -4.24 -15.48
N PRO A 53 2.59 -5.38 -15.81
CA PRO A 53 2.02 -6.39 -16.69
C PRO A 53 1.03 -7.31 -15.94
N VAL A 54 0.04 -6.71 -15.31
CA VAL A 54 -0.97 -7.39 -14.50
C VAL A 54 -2.39 -6.93 -14.86
N ILE A 55 -3.37 -7.77 -14.55
CA ILE A 55 -4.80 -7.49 -14.69
C ILE A 55 -5.47 -7.77 -13.34
N THR A 56 -6.33 -6.88 -12.91
CA THR A 56 -7.13 -7.03 -11.70
C THR A 56 -8.55 -7.46 -12.04
N THR A 57 -9.08 -8.45 -11.32
CA THR A 57 -10.50 -8.79 -11.35
C THR A 57 -11.10 -8.54 -9.98
N MET A 58 -12.11 -7.68 -9.91
CA MET A 58 -12.83 -7.40 -8.67
C MET A 58 -13.65 -8.64 -8.27
N GLN A 59 -13.64 -8.93 -6.98
CA GLN A 59 -14.35 -10.07 -6.38
C GLN A 59 -15.22 -9.59 -5.23
N GLY A 60 -16.35 -10.26 -5.00
CA GLY A 60 -17.29 -9.91 -3.93
C GLY A 60 -16.76 -10.18 -2.51
N GLU A 61 -15.74 -11.02 -2.39
CA GLU A 61 -15.13 -11.35 -1.10
C GLU A 61 -13.99 -10.37 -0.77
N LYS A 62 -14.06 -9.80 0.45
CA LYS A 62 -13.07 -8.86 0.94
C LYS A 62 -11.97 -9.57 1.73
N VAL A 63 -10.73 -9.43 1.31
CA VAL A 63 -9.57 -9.83 2.09
C VAL A 63 -9.32 -8.76 3.15
N THR A 64 -9.17 -9.18 4.42
CA THR A 64 -8.76 -8.29 5.53
C THR A 64 -7.91 -9.11 6.49
N ARG A 65 -6.59 -8.87 6.50
CA ARG A 65 -5.66 -9.61 7.35
C ARG A 65 -4.39 -8.81 7.64
N GLN A 66 -3.77 -9.06 8.78
CA GLN A 66 -2.40 -8.64 9.04
C GLN A 66 -1.43 -9.66 8.41
N VAL A 67 -0.32 -9.18 7.91
CA VAL A 67 0.69 -10.00 7.24
C VAL A 67 2.09 -9.65 7.71
N ASN A 68 2.91 -10.70 7.84
CA ASN A 68 4.36 -10.59 7.87
C ASN A 68 4.89 -11.00 6.50
N PHE A 69 5.89 -10.29 6.02
CA PHE A 69 6.42 -10.51 4.68
C PHE A 69 7.89 -10.14 4.56
N HIS A 70 8.53 -10.65 3.53
CA HIS A 70 9.84 -10.23 3.04
C HIS A 70 9.66 -9.59 1.67
N PHE A 71 10.21 -8.40 1.45
CA PHE A 71 10.18 -7.80 0.13
C PHE A 71 11.41 -8.18 -0.67
N LEU A 72 11.22 -8.60 -1.92
CA LEU A 72 12.27 -9.13 -2.79
C LEU A 72 13.10 -10.20 -2.07
N GLU A 73 14.43 -10.09 -2.12
CA GLU A 73 15.36 -10.99 -1.43
C GLU A 73 15.83 -10.42 -0.06
N ASN A 74 15.13 -9.42 0.51
CA ASN A 74 15.50 -8.86 1.80
C ASN A 74 15.24 -9.87 2.92
N ALA A 75 16.21 -10.00 3.85
CA ALA A 75 16.12 -10.95 4.95
C ALA A 75 15.31 -10.45 6.15
N GLU A 76 15.04 -9.13 6.23
CA GLU A 76 14.27 -8.57 7.33
C GLU A 76 12.79 -8.86 7.16
N THR A 77 12.13 -9.29 8.25
CA THR A 77 10.68 -9.44 8.29
C THR A 77 10.03 -8.07 8.42
N CYS A 78 9.20 -7.74 7.45
CA CYS A 78 8.36 -6.56 7.42
C CYS A 78 6.93 -6.89 7.87
N GLN A 79 6.19 -5.88 8.32
CA GLN A 79 4.82 -6.01 8.77
C GLN A 79 3.90 -5.07 8.00
N GLY A 80 2.67 -5.52 7.77
CA GLY A 80 1.65 -4.72 7.11
C GLY A 80 0.27 -5.38 7.22
N TYR A 81 -0.65 -4.91 6.40
CA TYR A 81 -1.98 -5.52 6.32
C TYR A 81 -2.54 -5.42 4.90
N GLU A 82 -3.38 -6.38 4.55
CA GLU A 82 -4.14 -6.37 3.30
C GLU A 82 -5.60 -6.03 3.60
N ILE A 83 -6.17 -5.18 2.76
CA ILE A 83 -7.59 -4.84 2.79
C ILE A 83 -8.05 -4.48 1.38
N HIS A 84 -8.52 -5.48 0.63
CA HIS A 84 -8.90 -5.31 -0.78
C HIS A 84 -9.99 -6.29 -1.21
N MET A 85 -10.62 -6.03 -2.35
CA MET A 85 -11.65 -6.88 -2.98
C MET A 85 -11.22 -7.39 -4.36
N GLY A 86 -10.08 -6.95 -4.88
CA GLY A 86 -9.57 -7.37 -6.18
C GLY A 86 -8.54 -8.48 -6.07
N GLU A 87 -8.51 -9.34 -7.05
CA GLU A 87 -7.44 -10.30 -7.29
C GLU A 87 -6.63 -9.83 -8.52
N THR A 88 -5.33 -9.63 -8.34
CA THR A 88 -4.44 -9.19 -9.42
C THR A 88 -3.54 -10.34 -9.85
N ARG A 89 -3.53 -10.62 -11.14
CA ARG A 89 -2.73 -11.71 -11.74
C ARG A 89 -1.88 -11.19 -12.90
N PRO A 90 -0.74 -11.83 -13.16
CA PRO A 90 0.05 -11.56 -14.35
C PRO A 90 -0.78 -11.74 -15.63
N VAL A 91 -0.46 -10.96 -16.64
CA VAL A 91 -0.99 -11.17 -17.99
C VAL A 91 -0.61 -12.56 -18.47
N PRO A 92 -1.51 -13.30 -19.14
CA PRO A 92 -1.21 -14.64 -19.66
C PRO A 92 0.08 -14.68 -20.48
N GLY A 93 0.99 -15.60 -20.13
CA GLY A 93 2.27 -15.76 -20.81
C GLY A 93 3.38 -14.79 -20.37
N VAL A 94 3.11 -13.91 -19.40
CA VAL A 94 4.10 -13.01 -18.82
C VAL A 94 4.48 -13.49 -17.41
N SER A 95 5.76 -13.68 -17.15
CA SER A 95 6.28 -13.92 -15.81
C SER A 95 6.55 -12.58 -15.12
N VAL A 96 6.09 -12.44 -13.89
CA VAL A 96 6.37 -11.27 -13.04
C VAL A 96 7.14 -11.68 -11.81
N VAL A 97 7.92 -10.75 -11.27
CA VAL A 97 8.57 -10.92 -9.97
C VAL A 97 7.61 -10.39 -8.91
N PRO A 98 7.21 -11.17 -7.90
CA PRO A 98 6.43 -10.66 -6.79
C PRO A 98 7.26 -9.64 -6.01
N LEU A 99 6.63 -8.57 -5.54
CA LEU A 99 7.31 -7.59 -4.70
C LEU A 99 7.54 -8.15 -3.30
N ASN A 100 6.56 -8.90 -2.77
CA ASN A 100 6.56 -9.42 -1.43
C ASN A 100 6.32 -10.94 -1.40
N ARG A 101 6.95 -11.62 -0.45
CA ARG A 101 6.70 -13.01 -0.10
C ARG A 101 6.20 -13.07 1.32
N LEU A 102 5.00 -13.60 1.50
CA LEU A 102 4.33 -13.71 2.79
C LEU A 102 4.87 -14.91 3.58
N GLU A 103 4.87 -14.84 4.90
CA GLU A 103 5.28 -15.97 5.76
C GLU A 103 4.39 -17.20 5.61
N ASP A 104 3.14 -17.05 5.17
CA ASP A 104 2.24 -18.17 4.86
C ASP A 104 2.55 -18.87 3.51
N GLY A 105 3.56 -18.40 2.80
CA GLY A 105 3.99 -18.91 1.49
C GLY A 105 3.28 -18.22 0.31
N GLY A 106 2.40 -17.27 0.56
CA GLY A 106 1.76 -16.44 -0.47
C GLY A 106 2.73 -15.44 -1.10
N GLU A 107 2.36 -14.92 -2.25
CA GLU A 107 3.07 -13.86 -2.95
C GLU A 107 2.14 -12.66 -3.15
N ASP A 108 2.70 -11.45 -3.06
CA ASP A 108 1.97 -10.21 -3.29
C ASP A 108 2.77 -9.25 -4.18
N GLY A 109 2.00 -8.51 -4.95
CA GLY A 109 2.52 -7.40 -5.72
C GLY A 109 3.20 -7.79 -7.03
N CYS A 110 3.74 -6.77 -7.67
CA CYS A 110 4.49 -6.88 -8.91
C CYS A 110 5.67 -5.91 -8.89
N PHE A 111 6.85 -6.45 -9.11
CA PHE A 111 8.09 -5.70 -9.22
C PHE A 111 8.59 -5.73 -10.65
N VAL A 112 8.63 -4.58 -11.31
CA VAL A 112 9.27 -4.42 -12.63
C VAL A 112 10.72 -3.96 -12.45
N ASN A 113 10.91 -2.93 -11.64
CA ASN A 113 12.21 -2.39 -11.23
C ASN A 113 12.00 -1.40 -10.08
N GLN A 114 13.10 -0.85 -9.54
CA GLN A 114 13.06 0.10 -8.42
C GLN A 114 12.26 1.40 -8.71
N LYS A 115 11.96 1.68 -9.99
CA LYS A 115 11.15 2.83 -10.42
C LYS A 115 9.68 2.50 -10.66
N CYS A 116 9.31 1.20 -10.66
CA CYS A 116 7.96 0.76 -10.99
C CYS A 116 7.63 -0.54 -10.25
N MET A 117 6.74 -0.45 -9.26
CA MET A 117 6.30 -1.57 -8.43
C MET A 117 4.92 -1.33 -7.84
N GLY A 118 4.25 -2.38 -7.39
CA GLY A 118 2.95 -2.28 -6.74
C GLY A 118 2.69 -3.45 -5.79
N SER A 119 1.83 -3.24 -4.79
CA SER A 119 1.50 -4.19 -3.73
C SER A 119 0.12 -3.93 -3.17
N TYR A 120 -0.54 -4.96 -2.65
CA TYR A 120 -1.75 -4.81 -1.84
C TYR A 120 -1.46 -4.44 -0.40
N ILE A 121 -0.23 -4.62 0.06
CA ILE A 121 0.12 -4.44 1.47
C ILE A 121 0.14 -2.96 1.85
N HIS A 122 -0.78 -2.59 2.73
CA HIS A 122 -0.76 -1.32 3.45
C HIS A 122 0.28 -1.36 4.58
N GLY A 123 0.84 -0.21 4.94
CA GLY A 123 1.89 -0.12 5.96
C GLY A 123 3.26 -0.60 5.47
N ILE A 124 3.43 -0.92 4.19
CA ILE A 124 4.72 -1.30 3.62
C ILE A 124 5.80 -0.22 3.86
N LEU A 125 5.41 1.06 3.80
CA LEU A 125 6.27 2.21 4.07
C LEU A 125 6.51 2.47 5.58
N ASP A 126 5.91 1.69 6.47
CA ASP A 126 6.19 1.75 7.91
C ASP A 126 7.45 0.92 8.27
N ASN A 127 8.01 0.16 7.31
CA ASN A 127 9.16 -0.70 7.49
C ASN A 127 10.45 -0.02 7.03
N GLN A 128 11.40 0.13 7.96
CA GLN A 128 12.66 0.83 7.69
C GLN A 128 13.44 0.23 6.52
N ALA A 129 13.53 -1.10 6.46
CA ALA A 129 14.21 -1.81 5.38
C ALA A 129 13.65 -1.45 3.99
N PHE A 130 12.33 -1.27 3.88
CA PHE A 130 11.71 -0.89 2.62
C PHE A 130 11.96 0.59 2.28
N ILE A 131 11.97 1.47 3.28
CA ILE A 131 12.31 2.89 3.11
C ILE A 131 13.76 3.02 2.64
N ASP A 132 14.70 2.32 3.29
CA ASP A 132 16.11 2.34 2.94
C ASP A 132 16.35 1.89 1.49
N TYR A 133 15.65 0.83 1.06
CA TYR A 133 15.66 0.37 -0.33
C TYR A 133 15.17 1.45 -1.31
N LEU A 134 14.07 2.15 -1.00
CA LEU A 134 13.56 3.22 -1.86
C LEU A 134 14.48 4.43 -1.92
N LEU A 135 15.19 4.73 -0.84
CA LEU A 135 16.06 5.90 -0.71
C LEU A 135 17.50 5.64 -1.18
N GLU A 136 17.90 4.38 -1.33
CA GLU A 136 19.25 4.00 -1.78
C GLU A 136 19.76 4.81 -2.99
N PRO A 137 18.98 5.02 -4.08
CA PRO A 137 19.46 5.81 -5.23
C PRO A 137 19.69 7.29 -4.94
N TYR A 138 19.23 7.76 -3.80
CA TYR A 138 19.32 9.15 -3.37
C TYR A 138 20.28 9.36 -2.19
N ALA A 139 20.92 8.29 -1.70
CA ALA A 139 21.75 8.31 -0.50
C ALA A 139 22.85 9.40 -0.53
N GLU A 140 23.49 9.58 -1.68
CA GLU A 140 24.54 10.61 -1.85
C GLU A 140 23.99 12.05 -1.81
N LYS A 141 22.70 12.25 -2.00
CA LYS A 141 22.03 13.56 -2.02
C LYS A 141 21.37 13.90 -0.67
N LEU A 142 21.20 12.89 0.18
CA LEU A 142 20.58 13.03 1.49
C LEU A 142 21.69 13.39 2.50
N GLU A 143 21.82 14.66 2.82
CA GLU A 143 22.73 15.15 3.86
C GLU A 143 22.33 14.74 5.30
N CYS A 144 21.15 14.15 5.44
CA CYS A 144 20.58 13.79 6.74
C CYS A 144 20.65 12.27 6.97
N HIS A 145 21.55 11.85 7.84
CA HIS A 145 21.69 10.47 8.31
C HIS A 145 20.85 10.16 9.56
N THR A 146 19.84 10.98 9.86
CA THR A 146 18.95 10.68 10.98
C THR A 146 18.02 9.57 10.51
N VAL A 147 18.33 8.35 10.92
CA VAL A 147 17.39 7.22 10.79
C VAL A 147 16.19 7.55 11.67
N LEU A 148 15.10 8.00 11.04
CA LEU A 148 13.84 8.16 11.73
C LEU A 148 13.28 6.76 11.98
N ASP A 149 13.31 6.30 13.21
CA ASP A 149 12.52 5.13 13.59
C ASP A 149 11.04 5.50 13.48
N TYR A 150 10.45 5.21 12.31
CA TYR A 150 9.07 5.56 12.01
C TYR A 150 8.09 4.91 12.99
N ARG A 151 8.39 3.72 13.51
CA ARG A 151 7.54 3.03 14.49
C ARG A 151 7.49 3.82 15.79
N THR A 152 8.63 4.20 16.35
CA THR A 152 8.71 5.05 17.55
C THR A 152 8.05 6.39 17.32
N TYR A 153 8.30 7.05 16.19
CA TYR A 153 7.63 8.30 15.84
C TYR A 153 6.10 8.16 15.82
N LYS A 154 5.57 7.09 15.22
CA LYS A 154 4.14 6.83 15.12
C LYS A 154 3.50 6.63 16.49
N GLU A 155 4.12 5.87 17.38
CA GLU A 155 3.66 5.70 18.78
C GLU A 155 3.61 7.04 19.52
N GLU A 156 4.64 7.87 19.39
CA GLU A 156 4.64 9.21 19.96
C GLU A 156 3.48 10.10 19.43
N GLN A 157 3.12 9.97 18.13
CA GLN A 157 1.98 10.70 17.59
C GLN A 157 0.65 10.18 18.14
N TYR A 158 0.52 8.87 18.37
CA TYR A 158 -0.66 8.30 19.01
C TYR A 158 -0.78 8.77 20.47
N ASP A 159 0.30 8.83 21.21
CA ASP A 159 0.29 9.36 22.58
C ASP A 159 -0.16 10.84 22.62
N LYS A 160 0.37 11.66 21.71
CA LYS A 160 -0.07 13.06 21.56
C LYS A 160 -1.55 13.18 21.22
N LEU A 161 -2.03 12.33 20.30
CA LEU A 161 -3.46 12.28 19.94
C LEU A 161 -4.33 11.86 21.11
N ALA A 162 -3.91 10.81 21.84
CA ALA A 162 -4.61 10.33 23.02
C ALA A 162 -4.72 11.41 24.10
N GLU A 163 -3.65 12.16 24.34
CA GLU A 163 -3.65 13.27 25.31
C GLU A 163 -4.55 14.42 24.83
N HIS A 164 -4.50 14.75 23.54
CA HIS A 164 -5.39 15.75 22.96
C HIS A 164 -6.86 15.37 23.13
N VAL A 165 -7.22 14.14 22.81
CA VAL A 165 -8.60 13.62 22.99
C VAL A 165 -8.99 13.65 24.46
N ARG A 166 -8.10 13.17 25.36
CA ARG A 166 -8.34 13.13 26.80
C ARG A 166 -8.60 14.51 27.39
N SER A 167 -7.86 15.52 26.93
CA SER A 167 -8.00 16.90 27.42
C SER A 167 -9.26 17.61 26.93
N HIS A 168 -9.92 17.10 25.88
CA HIS A 168 -11.11 17.71 25.27
C HIS A 168 -12.39 16.93 25.52
N LEU A 169 -12.34 15.76 26.16
CA LEU A 169 -13.49 14.96 26.52
C LEU A 169 -13.80 15.02 28.02
N ASN A 170 -15.09 15.06 28.36
CA ASN A 170 -15.53 14.81 29.74
C ASN A 170 -15.49 13.29 30.00
N LEU A 171 -14.29 12.77 30.33
CA LEU A 171 -14.09 11.34 30.57
C LEU A 171 -14.98 10.77 31.69
N PRO A 172 -15.18 11.47 32.84
CA PRO A 172 -16.12 10.98 33.85
C PRO A 172 -17.53 10.74 33.32
N LEU A 173 -18.06 11.69 32.55
CA LEU A 173 -19.36 11.54 31.89
C LEU A 173 -19.39 10.40 30.89
N LEU A 174 -18.32 10.28 30.06
CA LEU A 174 -18.21 9.19 29.11
C LEU A 174 -18.26 7.81 29.81
N TYR A 175 -17.48 7.63 30.86
CA TYR A 175 -17.48 6.39 31.63
C TYR A 175 -18.81 6.13 32.33
N GLN A 176 -19.50 7.16 32.83
CA GLN A 176 -20.83 7.05 33.41
C GLN A 176 -21.83 6.51 32.37
N ILE A 177 -21.86 7.08 31.15
CA ILE A 177 -22.71 6.63 30.06
C ILE A 177 -22.37 5.17 29.67
N MET A 178 -21.10 4.83 29.54
CA MET A 178 -20.69 3.47 29.20
C MET A 178 -21.03 2.42 30.26
N SER A 179 -21.07 2.82 31.53
CA SER A 179 -21.44 1.91 32.64
C SER A 179 -22.96 1.72 32.83
N GLY A 180 -23.78 2.43 32.05
CA GLY A 180 -25.25 2.35 32.13
C GLY A 180 -25.83 2.93 33.42
N ASN A 181 -25.08 3.74 34.12
CA ASN A 181 -25.55 4.49 35.29
C ASN A 181 -26.00 5.89 34.83
N ASP A 182 -27.28 6.04 34.55
CA ASP A 182 -27.97 7.32 34.40
C ASP A 182 -28.13 8.04 35.73
#